data_b8b65813534aaf36e44c9238557e7000
#
_entry.id   b8b65813534aaf36e44c9238557e7000
#
_cell.length_a   1.000
_cell.length_b   1.000
_cell.length_c   1.000
_cell.angle_alpha   90.00
_cell.angle_beta   90.00
_cell.angle_gamma   90.00
#
_symmetry.space_group_name_H-M   'P 1'
#
loop_
_entity.id
_entity.type
_entity.pdbx_description
1 polymer ?
#
loop_
_entity_poly.entity_id
_entity_poly.type
_entity_poly.pdbx_seq_one_letter_code
_entity_poly.pdbx_strand_id
1 'polypeptide(L)'
;MARCEVCGNDYVMSFEVHAQGAVHVFDSFECAIHRMAPICEHCMVRIVGHGVEVDGHWYCGGHCAKAEGGTGIVDRVGTVAPA
;
A
#
# COMPACT_ATOMS: atom_id res chain seq x y z
N MET A 1 13.56 -19.15 12.53
CA MET A 1 12.51 -18.82 11.57
C MET A 1 11.52 -17.87 12.23
N ALA A 2 11.04 -16.92 11.48
CA ALA A 2 10.08 -15.96 12.00
C ALA A 2 8.67 -16.35 11.59
N ARG A 3 7.71 -15.89 12.38
CA ARG A 3 6.30 -16.21 12.13
C ARG A 3 5.63 -15.04 11.43
N CYS A 4 4.88 -15.33 10.38
CA CYS A 4 4.12 -14.32 9.66
C CYS A 4 3.06 -13.71 10.57
N GLU A 5 2.99 -12.38 10.62
CA GLU A 5 2.03 -11.72 11.51
C GLU A 5 0.60 -11.78 10.99
N VAL A 6 0.38 -12.18 9.74
CA VAL A 6 -0.95 -12.28 9.16
C VAL A 6 -1.53 -13.68 9.30
N CYS A 7 -0.80 -14.70 8.81
CA CYS A 7 -1.31 -16.06 8.81
C CYS A 7 -0.72 -16.96 9.89
N GLY A 8 0.31 -16.51 10.57
CA GLY A 8 0.93 -17.28 11.66
C GLY A 8 1.86 -18.38 11.21
N ASN A 9 2.16 -18.45 9.92
CA ASN A 9 3.02 -19.50 9.40
C ASN A 9 4.48 -19.25 9.76
N ASP A 10 5.14 -20.26 10.31
CA ASP A 10 6.58 -20.25 10.52
C ASP A 10 7.26 -20.63 9.22
N TYR A 11 8.04 -19.71 8.66
CA TYR A 11 8.59 -19.93 7.34
C TYR A 11 10.05 -19.53 7.29
N VAL A 12 10.88 -20.42 6.75
CA VAL A 12 12.32 -20.19 6.68
C VAL A 12 12.65 -18.99 5.78
N MET A 13 11.83 -18.72 4.78
CA MET A 13 12.04 -17.60 3.88
C MET A 13 11.15 -16.40 4.22
N SER A 14 10.72 -16.30 5.47
CA SER A 14 10.01 -15.11 5.90
C SER A 14 10.90 -13.88 5.75
N PHE A 15 10.28 -12.73 5.59
CA PHE A 15 11.02 -11.49 5.41
C PHE A 15 10.40 -10.39 6.27
N GLU A 16 11.17 -9.34 6.48
CA GLU A 16 10.74 -8.21 7.28
C GLU A 16 10.50 -6.99 6.40
N VAL A 17 9.45 -6.25 6.72
CA VAL A 17 9.20 -4.94 6.12
C VAL A 17 9.33 -3.90 7.22
N HIS A 18 10.30 -3.02 7.07
CA HIS A 18 10.53 -1.93 8.01
C HIS A 18 9.90 -0.67 7.46
N ALA A 19 8.84 -0.21 8.07
CA ALA A 19 8.10 0.93 7.56
C ALA A 19 7.44 1.68 8.70
N GLN A 20 7.44 3.00 8.59
CA GLN A 20 6.72 3.87 9.53
C GLN A 20 7.07 3.61 10.98
N GLY A 21 8.34 3.33 11.24
CA GLY A 21 8.82 3.10 12.60
C GLY A 21 8.49 1.73 13.18
N ALA A 22 8.00 0.82 12.36
CA ALA A 22 7.64 -0.52 12.80
C ALA A 22 8.28 -1.59 11.93
N VAL A 23 8.38 -2.80 12.47
CA VAL A 23 8.90 -3.95 11.76
C VAL A 23 7.78 -4.97 11.65
N HIS A 24 7.50 -5.41 10.43
CA HIS A 24 6.46 -6.40 10.15
C HIS A 24 7.09 -7.63 9.52
N VAL A 25 6.61 -8.80 9.89
CA VAL A 25 7.14 -10.07 9.38
C VAL A 25 6.07 -10.77 8.55
N PHE A 26 6.41 -11.20 7.36
CA PHE A 26 5.48 -11.86 6.46
C PHE A 26 6.13 -13.09 5.81
N ASP A 27 5.31 -14.07 5.46
CA ASP A 27 5.78 -15.26 4.74
C ASP A 27 5.59 -15.12 3.22
N SER A 28 4.85 -14.11 2.78
CA SER A 28 4.56 -13.92 1.36
C SER A 28 4.18 -12.47 1.09
N PHE A 29 4.29 -12.06 -0.17
CA PHE A 29 3.83 -10.73 -0.55
C PHE A 29 2.33 -10.59 -0.42
N GLU A 30 1.59 -11.68 -0.58
CA GLU A 30 0.15 -11.65 -0.36
C GLU A 30 -0.17 -11.20 1.06
N CYS A 31 0.52 -11.76 2.05
CA CYS A 31 0.32 -11.36 3.44
C CYS A 31 0.76 -9.91 3.69
N ALA A 32 1.87 -9.51 3.08
CA ALA A 32 2.34 -8.14 3.22
C ALA A 32 1.33 -7.15 2.63
N ILE A 33 0.78 -7.45 1.48
CA ILE A 33 -0.24 -6.61 0.86
C ILE A 33 -1.50 -6.56 1.71
N HIS A 34 -1.92 -7.71 2.19
CA HIS A 34 -3.12 -7.78 3.03
C HIS A 34 -3.00 -6.89 4.27
N ARG A 35 -1.83 -6.83 4.86
CA ARG A 35 -1.61 -6.08 6.10
C ARG A 35 -1.29 -4.61 5.85
N MET A 36 -0.55 -4.30 4.80
CA MET A 36 0.06 -2.99 4.65
C MET A 36 -0.43 -2.17 3.46
N ALA A 37 -0.97 -2.80 2.42
CA ALA A 37 -1.38 -2.06 1.24
C ALA A 37 -2.60 -1.20 1.56
N PRO A 38 -2.60 0.07 1.12
CA PRO A 38 -3.78 0.91 1.33
C PRO A 38 -4.93 0.44 0.45
N ILE A 39 -6.13 0.88 0.79
CA ILE A 39 -7.34 0.52 0.07
C ILE A 39 -7.86 1.76 -0.63
N CYS A 40 -8.19 1.62 -1.93
CA CYS A 40 -8.80 2.70 -2.69
C CYS A 40 -10.13 3.09 -2.03
N GLU A 41 -10.32 4.37 -1.75
CA GLU A 41 -11.51 4.81 -1.03
C GLU A 41 -12.74 4.91 -1.93
N HIS A 42 -12.57 4.67 -3.24
CA HIS A 42 -13.69 4.67 -4.17
C HIS A 42 -14.12 3.25 -4.54
N CYS A 43 -13.21 2.44 -5.08
CA CYS A 43 -13.56 1.11 -5.56
C CYS A 43 -13.19 -0.01 -4.58
N MET A 44 -12.55 0.32 -3.48
CA MET A 44 -12.22 -0.60 -2.38
C MET A 44 -11.20 -1.67 -2.75
N VAL A 45 -10.49 -1.51 -3.85
CA VAL A 45 -9.44 -2.44 -4.21
C VAL A 45 -8.16 -2.09 -3.45
N ARG A 46 -7.34 -3.09 -3.17
CA ARG A 46 -6.05 -2.85 -2.55
C ARG A 46 -5.09 -2.22 -3.54
N ILE A 47 -4.38 -1.19 -3.09
CA ILE A 47 -3.45 -0.47 -3.94
C ILE A 47 -2.09 -1.11 -3.78
N VAL A 48 -1.69 -1.91 -4.78
CA VAL A 48 -0.43 -2.62 -4.76
C VAL A 48 0.70 -1.77 -5.33
N GLY A 49 0.36 -0.90 -6.26
CA GLY A 49 1.34 0.01 -6.86
C GLY A 49 1.41 1.33 -6.12
N HIS A 50 1.70 2.39 -6.87
CA HIS A 50 1.94 3.70 -6.27
C HIS A 50 0.67 4.39 -5.80
N GLY A 51 -0.41 4.22 -6.56
CA GLY A 51 -1.67 4.86 -6.20
C GLY A 51 -1.66 6.36 -6.42
N VAL A 52 -2.73 6.99 -6.00
CA VAL A 52 -2.91 8.44 -6.07
C VAL A 52 -3.42 8.91 -4.72
N GLU A 53 -2.87 9.99 -4.23
CA GLU A 53 -3.28 10.56 -2.94
C GLU A 53 -3.92 11.94 -3.15
N VAL A 54 -5.05 12.16 -2.47
CA VAL A 54 -5.71 13.47 -2.45
C VAL A 54 -6.08 13.76 -1.00
N ASP A 55 -5.44 14.77 -0.43
CA ASP A 55 -5.72 15.24 0.95
C ASP A 55 -5.71 14.10 1.96
N GLY A 56 -4.75 13.19 1.85
CA GLY A 56 -4.64 12.07 2.76
C GLY A 56 -5.50 10.87 2.41
N HIS A 57 -6.30 10.97 1.36
CA HIS A 57 -7.14 9.86 0.89
C HIS A 57 -6.46 9.14 -0.27
N TRP A 58 -6.52 7.82 -0.26
CA TRP A 58 -5.83 7.00 -1.24
C TRP A 58 -6.78 6.41 -2.26
N TYR A 59 -6.37 6.42 -3.53
CA TYR A 59 -7.13 5.88 -4.65
C TYR A 59 -6.21 5.07 -5.55
N CYS A 60 -6.77 4.07 -6.24
CA CYS A 60 -5.96 3.21 -7.10
C CYS A 60 -5.51 3.94 -8.38
N GLY A 61 -6.15 5.03 -8.74
CA GLY A 61 -5.77 5.82 -9.89
C GLY A 61 -6.55 7.11 -9.96
N GLY A 62 -6.17 7.98 -10.88
CA GLY A 62 -6.82 9.28 -11.05
C GLY A 62 -8.30 9.18 -11.35
N HIS A 63 -8.71 8.09 -12.01
CA HIS A 63 -10.13 7.88 -12.32
C HIS A 63 -10.96 7.81 -11.04
N CYS A 64 -10.54 7.02 -10.07
CA CYS A 64 -11.27 6.89 -8.81
C CYS A 64 -11.19 8.18 -8.00
N ALA A 65 -10.06 8.85 -8.02
CA ALA A 65 -9.92 10.13 -7.30
C ALA A 65 -10.88 11.18 -7.87
N LYS A 66 -11.00 11.25 -9.19
CA LYS A 66 -11.93 12.19 -9.82
C LYS A 66 -13.38 11.84 -9.54
N ALA A 67 -13.70 10.55 -9.49
CA ALA A 67 -15.06 10.09 -9.20
C ALA A 67 -15.50 10.54 -7.81
N GLU A 68 -14.56 10.68 -6.88
CA GLU A 68 -14.85 11.18 -5.54
C GLU A 68 -14.73 12.70 -5.43
N GLY A 69 -14.62 13.39 -6.58
CA GLY A 69 -14.54 14.85 -6.58
C GLY A 69 -13.15 15.40 -6.24
N GLY A 70 -12.14 14.57 -6.36
CA GLY A 70 -10.79 14.98 -6.00
C GLY A 70 -10.22 16.05 -6.91
N THR A 71 -9.54 17.01 -6.31
CA THR A 71 -8.76 18.03 -7.01
C THR A 71 -7.37 18.01 -6.40
N GLY A 72 -6.38 18.53 -7.14
CA GLY A 72 -5.02 18.52 -6.63
C GLY A 72 -4.45 17.11 -6.51
N ILE A 73 -4.78 16.25 -7.48
CA ILE A 73 -4.37 14.85 -7.47
C ILE A 73 -2.86 14.76 -7.57
N VAL A 74 -2.25 13.99 -6.67
CA VAL A 74 -0.81 13.77 -6.64
C VAL A 74 -0.53 12.32 -6.96
N ASP A 75 0.14 12.10 -8.11
CA ASP A 75 0.63 10.78 -8.47
C ASP A 75 2.02 10.63 -7.90
N ARG A 76 2.23 9.62 -7.08
CA ARG A 76 3.53 9.41 -6.43
C ARG A 76 4.59 8.87 -7.37
N VAL A 77 4.19 8.42 -8.56
CA VAL A 77 5.14 7.99 -9.57
C VAL A 77 5.68 9.20 -10.29
N GLY A 78 6.97 9.42 -10.19
CA GLY A 78 7.62 10.49 -10.89
C GLY A 78 7.40 11.88 -10.33
N THR A 79 6.69 12.01 -9.24
CA THR A 79 6.43 13.32 -8.65
C THR A 79 7.67 13.95 -8.06
N VAL A 80 8.66 13.15 -7.75
CA VAL A 80 9.91 13.66 -7.21
C VAL A 80 10.91 13.96 -8.30
N ALA A 81 10.64 13.47 -9.49
CA ALA A 81 11.59 13.60 -10.59
C ALA A 81 11.89 15.03 -10.96
N PRO A 82 10.93 15.91 -10.92
CA PRO A 82 11.20 17.27 -11.33
C PRO A 82 12.06 18.02 -10.37
N ALA A 83 12.39 17.46 -9.39
CA ALA A 83 13.24 18.24 -8.50
C ALA A 83 14.18 19.11 -9.31
#